data_b2d1d5a07b11cc68934161d9d1c66d69
#
_entry.id   b2d1d5a07b11cc68934161d9d1c66d69
#
_cell.length_a   1.000
_cell.length_b   1.000
_cell.length_c   1.000
_cell.angle_alpha   90.00
_cell.angle_beta   90.00
_cell.angle_gamma   90.00
#
_symmetry.space_group_name_H-M   'P 1'
#
loop_
_entity.id
_entity.type
_entity.pdbx_description
1 polymer ?
#
loop_
_entity_poly.entity_id
_entity_poly.type
_entity_poly.pdbx_seq_one_letter_code
_entity_poly.pdbx_strand_id
1 'polypeptide(L)'
;MKRLILLIITCYGLLSGYANTDTASDSLLQVLQTLPHDTTRLSTLNDIIKIEQNNYKCIQYSDSLMQEALKLKNDKYASLAAYYHLLYYYNRCEQDSVAKWIVKMEPLVQKSGLWDYFFDARRFQIDLYTFTEQYELAISEANKMKQKALDIDNNRGTVAAYQCLSNAYIGSQRWDEGLKALEEAYRLLPKNGNAVVHISVLSQLISVTKEMKDNYRQLKYLQELENVLRKFIIDNPSLKDGFADVFIFNEIFYAHYYLNTNQPQIAYSHIEKSKKYLTENTYFMYKVLYYDIYAKYYQSIKQYQQASAYIDTTLTMLKKDFTSDYAEQLLKQAKIWVEAGDNNRATTLYQQALAIKDSAAMALSNTQMEQIKKS
;
A
#
# COMPACT_ATOMS: atom_id res chain seq x y z
N MET A 1 2.35 -7.37 -10.84
CA MET A 1 2.14 -7.97 -9.50
C MET A 1 3.07 -7.46 -8.42
N LYS A 2 4.40 -7.29 -8.63
CA LYS A 2 5.32 -6.75 -7.60
C LYS A 2 4.88 -5.36 -7.09
N ARG A 3 4.51 -4.43 -8.00
CA ARG A 3 3.97 -3.11 -7.64
C ARG A 3 2.56 -3.20 -7.06
N LEU A 4 1.76 -4.17 -7.49
CA LEU A 4 0.42 -4.44 -6.97
C LEU A 4 0.46 -4.86 -5.50
N ILE A 5 1.39 -5.75 -5.15
CA ILE A 5 1.62 -6.19 -3.77
C ILE A 5 2.10 -5.02 -2.90
N LEU A 6 3.05 -4.23 -3.40
CA LEU A 6 3.55 -3.02 -2.72
C LEU A 6 2.45 -1.96 -2.53
N LEU A 7 1.61 -1.68 -3.54
CA LEU A 7 0.50 -0.71 -3.45
C LEU A 7 -0.61 -1.15 -2.48
N ILE A 8 -0.97 -2.43 -2.45
CA ILE A 8 -1.96 -2.96 -1.49
C ILE A 8 -1.50 -2.71 -0.04
N ILE A 9 -0.20 -2.79 0.20
CA ILE A 9 0.41 -2.67 1.51
C ILE A 9 0.47 -1.21 2.00
N THR A 10 0.66 -0.25 1.09
CA THR A 10 0.76 1.18 1.45
C THR A 10 -0.60 1.86 1.66
N CYS A 11 -1.69 1.32 1.11
CA CYS A 11 -3.03 1.91 1.21
C CYS A 11 -3.69 1.80 2.59
N TYR A 12 -3.18 1.00 3.53
CA TYR A 12 -3.74 0.90 4.89
C TYR A 12 -3.59 2.19 5.73
N GLY A 13 -2.80 3.17 5.28
CA GLY A 13 -2.72 4.49 5.93
C GLY A 13 -3.83 5.47 5.53
N LEU A 14 -4.65 5.12 4.52
CA LEU A 14 -5.62 6.02 3.89
C LEU A 14 -7.09 5.63 4.12
N LEU A 15 -7.40 4.83 5.15
CA LEU A 15 -8.78 4.52 5.54
C LEU A 15 -9.44 5.71 6.26
N SER A 16 -9.49 6.87 5.63
CA SER A 16 -10.42 7.94 5.97
C SER A 16 -11.51 7.98 4.91
N GLY A 17 -12.72 7.63 5.35
CA GLY A 17 -13.89 7.52 4.49
C GLY A 17 -14.12 8.77 3.63
N TYR A 18 -14.32 8.54 2.34
CA TYR A 18 -14.87 9.53 1.42
C TYR A 18 -16.35 9.76 1.76
N ALA A 19 -16.60 10.65 2.72
CA ALA A 19 -17.94 11.23 2.91
C ALA A 19 -17.83 12.73 2.66
N ASN A 20 -18.61 13.26 1.74
CA ASN A 20 -18.89 14.68 1.44
C ASN A 20 -17.86 15.68 2.00
N THR A 21 -16.66 15.71 1.42
CA THR A 21 -15.53 16.48 1.95
C THR A 21 -15.73 17.99 1.88
N ASP A 22 -16.39 18.50 0.85
CA ASP A 22 -16.51 19.95 0.64
C ASP A 22 -17.35 20.64 1.72
N THR A 23 -18.52 20.09 2.08
CA THR A 23 -19.39 20.68 3.10
C THR A 23 -18.80 20.60 4.51
N ALA A 24 -18.06 19.57 4.84
CA ALA A 24 -17.40 19.41 6.14
C ALA A 24 -16.20 20.37 6.30
N SER A 25 -15.41 20.55 5.25
CA SER A 25 -14.29 21.50 5.23
C SER A 25 -14.79 22.94 5.36
N ASP A 26 -15.83 23.33 4.61
CA ASP A 26 -16.41 24.67 4.66
C ASP A 26 -16.98 25.01 6.05
N SER A 27 -17.64 24.06 6.71
CA SER A 27 -18.15 24.23 8.08
C SER A 27 -17.01 24.49 9.07
N LEU A 28 -15.93 23.71 9.01
CA LEU A 28 -14.78 23.91 9.89
C LEU A 28 -14.03 25.22 9.59
N LEU A 29 -14.01 25.66 8.33
CA LEU A 29 -13.43 26.96 7.96
C LEU A 29 -14.19 28.14 8.56
N GLN A 30 -15.53 28.09 8.61
CA GLN A 30 -16.34 29.12 9.28
C GLN A 30 -16.04 29.15 10.79
N VAL A 31 -15.95 27.98 11.43
CA VAL A 31 -15.59 27.88 12.84
C VAL A 31 -14.19 28.45 13.07
N LEU A 32 -13.22 28.11 12.22
CA LEU A 32 -11.84 28.58 12.33
C LEU A 32 -11.70 30.10 12.37
N GLN A 33 -12.56 30.83 11.66
CA GLN A 33 -12.54 32.30 11.63
C GLN A 33 -12.91 32.94 12.98
N THR A 34 -13.69 32.25 13.81
CA THR A 34 -14.16 32.74 15.10
C THR A 34 -13.33 32.29 16.29
N LEU A 35 -12.42 31.32 16.08
CA LEU A 35 -11.61 30.75 17.15
C LEU A 35 -10.44 31.67 17.56
N PRO A 36 -10.13 31.75 18.86
CA PRO A 36 -8.93 32.44 19.34
C PRO A 36 -7.65 31.66 18.86
N HIS A 37 -6.52 32.36 18.88
CA HIS A 37 -5.22 31.76 18.55
C HIS A 37 -4.71 30.90 19.71
N ASP A 38 -5.28 29.74 19.90
CA ASP A 38 -4.96 28.77 20.95
C ASP A 38 -4.94 27.33 20.41
N THR A 39 -4.86 26.36 21.32
CA THR A 39 -4.81 24.92 20.96
C THR A 39 -6.09 24.44 20.25
N THR A 40 -7.24 25.04 20.50
CA THR A 40 -8.51 24.69 19.84
C THR A 40 -8.43 25.00 18.35
N ARG A 41 -7.88 26.16 18.01
CA ARG A 41 -7.64 26.57 16.63
C ARG A 41 -6.64 25.64 15.92
N LEU A 42 -5.55 25.21 16.61
CA LEU A 42 -4.60 24.23 16.07
C LEU A 42 -5.29 22.89 15.80
N SER A 43 -6.17 22.44 16.69
CA SER A 43 -6.95 21.21 16.50
C SER A 43 -7.85 21.31 15.27
N THR A 44 -8.57 22.42 15.11
CA THR A 44 -9.47 22.66 13.97
C THR A 44 -8.69 22.69 12.65
N LEU A 45 -7.54 23.38 12.59
CA LEU A 45 -6.65 23.37 11.43
C LEU A 45 -6.21 21.95 11.08
N ASN A 46 -5.81 21.17 12.08
CA ASN A 46 -5.41 19.77 11.90
C ASN A 46 -6.55 18.92 11.32
N ASP A 47 -7.80 19.13 11.72
CA ASP A 47 -8.93 18.39 11.19
C ASP A 47 -9.29 18.81 9.76
N ILE A 48 -9.17 20.10 9.43
CA ILE A 48 -9.29 20.59 8.04
C ILE A 48 -8.22 19.94 7.15
N ILE A 49 -6.96 19.87 7.61
CA ILE A 49 -5.87 19.26 6.84
C ILE A 49 -6.15 17.78 6.55
N LYS A 50 -6.70 17.03 7.51
CA LYS A 50 -7.08 15.63 7.30
C LYS A 50 -8.13 15.46 6.20
N ILE A 51 -9.09 16.38 6.10
CA ILE A 51 -10.11 16.37 5.06
C ILE A 51 -9.49 16.73 3.71
N GLU A 52 -8.63 17.75 3.68
CA GLU A 52 -8.03 18.30 2.46
C GLU A 52 -6.71 17.61 2.05
N GLN A 53 -6.31 16.51 2.68
CA GLN A 53 -4.96 15.91 2.53
C GLN A 53 -4.58 15.57 1.09
N ASN A 54 -5.54 15.37 0.19
CA ASN A 54 -5.30 15.09 -1.23
C ASN A 54 -5.34 16.35 -2.12
N ASN A 55 -5.71 17.50 -1.56
CA ASN A 55 -5.84 18.77 -2.25
C ASN A 55 -4.57 19.63 -2.03
N TYR A 56 -4.26 20.54 -2.97
CA TYR A 56 -3.17 21.50 -2.77
C TYR A 56 -3.40 22.43 -1.57
N LYS A 57 -4.65 22.64 -1.16
CA LYS A 57 -5.02 23.38 0.05
C LYS A 57 -4.39 22.79 1.32
N CYS A 58 -4.10 21.50 1.33
CA CYS A 58 -3.38 20.82 2.42
C CYS A 58 -2.09 21.56 2.79
N ILE A 59 -1.29 22.00 1.79
CA ILE A 59 -0.06 22.76 2.03
C ILE A 59 -0.33 24.09 2.72
N GLN A 60 -1.33 24.85 2.27
CA GLN A 60 -1.66 26.17 2.82
C GLN A 60 -2.09 26.08 4.29
N TYR A 61 -2.94 25.08 4.60
CA TYR A 61 -3.37 24.85 5.98
C TYR A 61 -2.26 24.27 6.85
N SER A 62 -1.36 23.45 6.29
CA SER A 62 -0.19 22.94 6.99
C SER A 62 0.81 24.04 7.30
N ASP A 63 1.03 25.01 6.40
CA ASP A 63 1.81 26.22 6.66
C ASP A 63 1.21 27.05 7.79
N SER A 64 -0.11 27.26 7.76
CA SER A 64 -0.83 27.97 8.81
C SER A 64 -0.71 27.26 10.17
N LEU A 65 -0.89 25.93 10.18
CA LEU A 65 -0.73 25.11 11.38
C LEU A 65 0.70 25.19 11.93
N MET A 66 1.71 25.11 11.06
CA MET A 66 3.12 25.21 11.44
C MET A 66 3.41 26.59 12.09
N GLN A 67 3.00 27.67 11.44
CA GLN A 67 3.25 29.02 11.93
C GLN A 67 2.59 29.29 13.29
N GLU A 68 1.30 28.90 13.44
CA GLU A 68 0.58 29.09 14.70
C GLU A 68 1.13 28.17 15.80
N ALA A 69 1.43 26.90 15.48
CA ALA A 69 2.02 25.97 16.45
C ALA A 69 3.37 26.46 16.98
N LEU A 70 4.24 26.99 16.11
CA LEU A 70 5.53 27.55 16.53
C LEU A 70 5.37 28.79 17.40
N LYS A 71 4.42 29.69 17.09
CA LYS A 71 4.11 30.87 17.94
C LYS A 71 3.64 30.45 19.33
N LEU A 72 2.82 29.39 19.40
CA LEU A 72 2.28 28.86 20.66
C LEU A 72 3.24 27.87 21.33
N LYS A 73 4.45 27.65 20.78
CA LYS A 73 5.42 26.66 21.24
C LYS A 73 4.82 25.27 21.41
N ASN A 74 3.95 24.87 20.48
CA ASN A 74 3.27 23.59 20.49
C ASN A 74 3.94 22.63 19.49
N ASP A 75 4.97 21.94 19.97
CA ASP A 75 5.78 21.00 19.15
C ASP A 75 4.95 19.85 18.58
N LYS A 76 3.84 19.45 19.24
CA LYS A 76 2.94 18.42 18.73
C LYS A 76 2.33 18.82 17.38
N TYR A 77 1.68 19.97 17.33
CA TYR A 77 1.04 20.42 16.08
C TYR A 77 2.06 20.88 15.03
N ALA A 78 3.23 21.37 15.43
CA ALA A 78 4.32 21.63 14.52
C ALA A 78 4.84 20.32 13.86
N SER A 79 4.96 19.22 14.61
CA SER A 79 5.30 17.90 14.09
C SER A 79 4.26 17.38 13.09
N LEU A 80 2.97 17.53 13.43
CA LEU A 80 1.88 17.13 12.54
C LEU A 80 1.86 17.95 11.25
N ALA A 81 2.09 19.26 11.32
CA ALA A 81 2.20 20.11 10.14
C ALA A 81 3.34 19.64 9.20
N ALA A 82 4.52 19.33 9.76
CA ALA A 82 5.63 18.78 9.00
C ALA A 82 5.28 17.44 8.35
N TYR A 83 4.56 16.56 9.06
CA TYR A 83 4.08 15.28 8.54
C TYR A 83 3.12 15.46 7.35
N TYR A 84 2.17 16.41 7.42
CA TYR A 84 1.24 16.65 6.31
C TYR A 84 1.90 17.25 5.08
N HIS A 85 2.90 18.11 5.24
CA HIS A 85 3.74 18.56 4.12
C HIS A 85 4.42 17.36 3.44
N LEU A 86 5.03 16.49 4.24
CA LEU A 86 5.69 15.29 3.74
C LEU A 86 4.71 14.39 2.99
N LEU A 87 3.53 14.11 3.55
CA LEU A 87 2.49 13.29 2.94
C LEU A 87 2.03 13.86 1.59
N TYR A 88 1.87 15.18 1.49
CA TYR A 88 1.52 15.85 0.25
C TYR A 88 2.56 15.62 -0.85
N TYR A 89 3.85 15.75 -0.54
CA TYR A 89 4.95 15.52 -1.49
C TYR A 89 5.14 14.03 -1.80
N TYR A 90 4.92 13.16 -0.83
CA TYR A 90 4.91 11.71 -1.04
C TYR A 90 3.87 11.29 -2.09
N ASN A 91 2.65 11.80 -1.99
CA ASN A 91 1.57 11.52 -2.95
C ASN A 91 1.88 12.01 -4.38
N ARG A 92 2.89 12.88 -4.54
CA ARG A 92 3.40 13.39 -5.82
C ARG A 92 4.73 12.77 -6.24
N CYS A 93 5.21 11.79 -5.50
CA CYS A 93 6.50 11.13 -5.73
C CYS A 93 7.70 12.10 -5.74
N GLU A 94 7.64 13.20 -4.98
CA GLU A 94 8.69 14.21 -4.89
C GLU A 94 9.72 13.84 -3.81
N GLN A 95 10.70 12.99 -4.15
CA GLN A 95 11.68 12.43 -3.21
C GLN A 95 12.47 13.51 -2.44
N ASP A 96 12.95 14.56 -3.11
CA ASP A 96 13.75 15.63 -2.49
C ASP A 96 12.94 16.42 -1.46
N SER A 97 11.67 16.70 -1.77
CA SER A 97 10.77 17.40 -0.87
C SER A 97 10.45 16.55 0.36
N VAL A 98 10.22 15.25 0.18
CA VAL A 98 10.02 14.30 1.28
C VAL A 98 11.25 14.26 2.19
N ALA A 99 12.45 14.14 1.64
CA ALA A 99 13.70 14.13 2.41
C ALA A 99 13.89 15.42 3.23
N LYS A 100 13.65 16.59 2.63
CA LYS A 100 13.74 17.90 3.31
C LYS A 100 12.78 17.99 4.50
N TRP A 101 11.56 17.48 4.35
CA TRP A 101 10.55 17.53 5.43
C TRP A 101 10.85 16.55 6.55
N ILE A 102 11.46 15.39 6.28
CA ILE A 102 11.96 14.49 7.33
C ILE A 102 12.98 15.18 8.22
N VAL A 103 13.96 15.87 7.62
CA VAL A 103 14.99 16.62 8.37
C VAL A 103 14.37 17.71 9.24
N LYS A 104 13.36 18.43 8.74
CA LYS A 104 12.63 19.44 9.51
C LYS A 104 11.78 18.84 10.64
N MET A 105 11.20 17.66 10.41
CA MET A 105 10.31 16.99 11.35
C MET A 105 11.06 16.42 12.56
N GLU A 106 12.26 15.91 12.38
CA GLU A 106 12.98 15.16 13.40
C GLU A 106 13.18 15.95 14.71
N PRO A 107 13.70 17.22 14.71
CA PRO A 107 13.84 17.98 15.93
C PRO A 107 12.52 18.33 16.63
N LEU A 108 11.43 18.45 15.86
CA LEU A 108 10.09 18.68 16.42
C LEU A 108 9.57 17.43 17.12
N VAL A 109 9.79 16.26 16.50
CA VAL A 109 9.39 14.96 17.05
C VAL A 109 10.18 14.62 18.33
N GLN A 110 11.46 14.98 18.42
CA GLN A 110 12.24 14.82 19.63
C GLN A 110 11.61 15.56 20.83
N LYS A 111 10.97 16.70 20.60
CA LYS A 111 10.30 17.49 21.64
C LYS A 111 8.87 17.02 21.92
N SER A 112 8.15 16.67 20.88
CA SER A 112 6.72 16.28 20.97
C SER A 112 6.49 14.82 21.33
N GLY A 113 7.47 13.95 21.15
CA GLY A 113 7.33 12.50 21.34
C GLY A 113 6.56 11.77 20.24
N LEU A 114 6.19 12.43 19.13
CA LEU A 114 5.38 11.84 18.04
C LEU A 114 6.21 10.94 17.11
N TRP A 115 6.97 10.01 17.69
CA TRP A 115 7.87 9.13 16.95
C TRP A 115 7.16 8.24 15.94
N ASP A 116 5.92 7.82 16.21
CA ASP A 116 5.15 6.99 15.26
C ASP A 116 4.95 7.70 13.92
N TYR A 117 4.64 9.00 13.94
CA TYR A 117 4.52 9.81 12.72
C TYR A 117 5.86 9.98 12.00
N PHE A 118 6.96 10.07 12.76
CA PHE A 118 8.30 10.12 12.17
C PHE A 118 8.66 8.83 11.44
N PHE A 119 8.35 7.68 12.04
CA PHE A 119 8.60 6.39 11.40
C PHE A 119 7.68 6.14 10.20
N ASP A 120 6.43 6.61 10.23
CA ASP A 120 5.57 6.61 9.04
C ASP A 120 6.16 7.51 7.93
N ALA A 121 6.68 8.68 8.27
CA ALA A 121 7.37 9.56 7.31
C ALA A 121 8.62 8.91 6.71
N ARG A 122 9.44 8.26 7.52
CA ARG A 122 10.62 7.50 7.06
C ARG A 122 10.22 6.33 6.15
N ARG A 123 9.15 5.63 6.47
CA ARG A 123 8.60 4.57 5.62
C ARG A 123 8.22 5.11 4.24
N PHE A 124 7.53 6.25 4.16
CA PHE A 124 7.18 6.88 2.88
C PHE A 124 8.40 7.20 2.02
N GLN A 125 9.48 7.69 2.62
CA GLN A 125 10.73 7.92 1.91
C GLN A 125 11.32 6.62 1.34
N ILE A 126 11.36 5.56 2.15
CA ILE A 126 11.90 4.26 1.76
C ILE A 126 11.01 3.61 0.68
N ASP A 127 9.69 3.77 0.77
CA ASP A 127 8.75 3.32 -0.26
C ASP A 127 9.04 4.01 -1.62
N LEU A 128 9.33 5.32 -1.65
CA LEU A 128 9.71 6.02 -2.87
C LEU A 128 10.99 5.46 -3.48
N TYR A 129 12.02 5.15 -2.67
CA TYR A 129 13.23 4.49 -3.17
C TYR A 129 12.92 3.10 -3.75
N THR A 130 12.04 2.35 -3.10
CA THR A 130 11.62 1.03 -3.57
C THR A 130 10.82 1.12 -4.87
N PHE A 131 9.92 2.11 -5.01
CA PHE A 131 9.14 2.33 -6.24
C PHE A 131 10.00 2.76 -7.43
N THR A 132 11.09 3.48 -7.16
CA THR A 132 12.06 3.90 -8.18
C THR A 132 13.21 2.91 -8.37
N GLU A 133 13.06 1.69 -7.83
CA GLU A 133 14.00 0.58 -7.96
C GLU A 133 15.41 0.86 -7.37
N GLN A 134 15.50 1.83 -6.46
CA GLN A 134 16.72 2.14 -5.70
C GLN A 134 16.83 1.22 -4.46
N TYR A 135 16.83 -0.10 -4.68
CA TYR A 135 16.67 -1.10 -3.62
C TYR A 135 17.77 -1.06 -2.57
N GLU A 136 19.04 -0.89 -2.95
CA GLU A 136 20.13 -0.85 -1.99
C GLU A 136 20.07 0.40 -1.09
N LEU A 137 19.62 1.53 -1.65
CA LEU A 137 19.36 2.73 -0.86
C LEU A 137 18.17 2.52 0.08
N ALA A 138 17.09 1.90 -0.39
CA ALA A 138 15.94 1.55 0.43
C ALA A 138 16.32 0.62 1.60
N ILE A 139 17.17 -0.40 1.36
CA ILE A 139 17.68 -1.32 2.39
C ILE A 139 18.54 -0.56 3.41
N SER A 140 19.43 0.30 2.93
CA SER A 140 20.30 1.13 3.80
C SER A 140 19.47 2.02 4.73
N GLU A 141 18.49 2.76 4.17
CA GLU A 141 17.65 3.67 4.94
C GLU A 141 16.68 2.93 5.89
N ALA A 142 16.18 1.76 5.49
CA ALA A 142 15.37 0.90 6.36
C ALA A 142 16.19 0.35 7.54
N ASN A 143 17.47 0.01 7.34
CA ASN A 143 18.36 -0.39 8.45
C ASN A 143 18.65 0.77 9.40
N LYS A 144 18.87 2.00 8.90
CA LYS A 144 19.01 3.20 9.74
C LYS A 144 17.73 3.48 10.53
N MET A 145 16.57 3.35 9.89
CA MET A 145 15.27 3.48 10.54
C MET A 145 15.08 2.44 11.65
N LYS A 146 15.43 1.17 11.37
CA LYS A 146 15.39 0.09 12.35
C LYS A 146 16.26 0.39 13.57
N GLN A 147 17.53 0.79 13.33
CA GLN A 147 18.45 1.08 14.42
C GLN A 147 17.91 2.23 15.30
N LYS A 148 17.46 3.32 14.68
CA LYS A 148 16.87 4.45 15.41
C LYS A 148 15.64 4.03 16.24
N ALA A 149 14.78 3.18 15.69
CA ALA A 149 13.60 2.68 16.40
C ALA A 149 13.98 1.82 17.61
N LEU A 150 15.01 0.99 17.49
CA LEU A 150 15.56 0.19 18.58
C LEU A 150 16.19 1.09 19.66
N ASP A 151 16.96 2.11 19.28
CA ASP A 151 17.65 3.02 20.21
C ASP A 151 16.66 3.78 21.12
N ILE A 152 15.44 4.03 20.68
CA ILE A 152 14.38 4.72 21.43
C ILE A 152 13.27 3.79 21.93
N ASP A 153 13.46 2.48 21.80
CA ASP A 153 12.48 1.44 22.19
C ASP A 153 11.10 1.63 21.54
N ASN A 154 11.07 2.03 20.24
CA ASN A 154 9.83 2.18 19.49
C ASN A 154 9.54 0.91 18.66
N ASN A 155 8.74 0.01 19.23
CA ASN A 155 8.39 -1.25 18.60
C ASN A 155 7.65 -1.07 17.27
N ARG A 156 6.76 -0.06 17.14
CA ARG A 156 6.04 0.23 15.89
C ARG A 156 7.00 0.64 14.78
N GLY A 157 7.97 1.50 15.07
CA GLY A 157 9.01 1.89 14.14
C GLY A 157 9.88 0.71 13.71
N THR A 158 10.22 -0.19 14.66
CA THR A 158 10.99 -1.41 14.35
C THR A 158 10.21 -2.34 13.40
N VAL A 159 8.92 -2.57 13.65
CA VAL A 159 8.04 -3.34 12.78
C VAL A 159 7.95 -2.71 11.38
N ALA A 160 7.71 -1.40 11.30
CA ALA A 160 7.65 -0.68 10.03
C ALA A 160 8.98 -0.77 9.24
N ALA A 161 10.12 -0.69 9.93
CA ALA A 161 11.43 -0.83 9.30
C ALA A 161 11.65 -2.25 8.70
N TYR A 162 11.22 -3.29 9.39
CA TYR A 162 11.26 -4.66 8.86
C TYR A 162 10.33 -4.84 7.65
N GLN A 163 9.15 -4.19 7.64
CA GLN A 163 8.28 -4.18 6.46
C GLN A 163 8.96 -3.48 5.26
N CYS A 164 9.63 -2.34 5.48
CA CYS A 164 10.40 -1.66 4.45
C CYS A 164 11.55 -2.52 3.92
N LEU A 165 12.31 -3.18 4.80
CA LEU A 165 13.37 -4.13 4.42
C LEU A 165 12.80 -5.24 3.54
N SER A 166 11.67 -5.82 3.94
CA SER A 166 11.01 -6.86 3.14
C SER A 166 10.64 -6.36 1.75
N ASN A 167 10.01 -5.20 1.65
CA ASN A 167 9.60 -4.62 0.37
C ASN A 167 10.81 -4.41 -0.56
N ALA A 168 11.92 -3.88 -0.04
CA ALA A 168 13.13 -3.64 -0.80
C ALA A 168 13.82 -4.96 -1.21
N TYR A 169 13.89 -5.97 -0.33
CA TYR A 169 14.42 -7.29 -0.66
C TYR A 169 13.59 -7.99 -1.74
N ILE A 170 12.26 -8.00 -1.61
CA ILE A 170 11.36 -8.59 -2.60
C ILE A 170 11.45 -7.86 -3.94
N GLY A 171 11.52 -6.53 -3.93
CA GLY A 171 11.74 -5.71 -5.13
C GLY A 171 13.01 -6.11 -5.87
N SER A 172 14.10 -6.33 -5.14
CA SER A 172 15.38 -6.82 -5.66
C SER A 172 15.45 -8.34 -5.88
N GLN A 173 14.33 -9.07 -5.79
CA GLN A 173 14.18 -10.52 -5.97
C GLN A 173 14.85 -11.40 -4.89
N ARG A 174 15.19 -10.81 -3.76
CA ARG A 174 15.76 -11.48 -2.58
C ARG A 174 14.63 -11.98 -1.67
N TRP A 175 13.88 -12.98 -2.14
CA TRP A 175 12.63 -13.44 -1.52
C TRP A 175 12.82 -13.99 -0.10
N ASP A 176 13.87 -14.75 0.13
CA ASP A 176 14.14 -15.37 1.44
C ASP A 176 14.47 -14.31 2.50
N GLU A 177 15.25 -13.29 2.16
CA GLU A 177 15.55 -12.18 3.06
C GLU A 177 14.29 -11.33 3.31
N GLY A 178 13.47 -11.12 2.27
CA GLY A 178 12.20 -10.42 2.40
C GLY A 178 11.25 -11.14 3.35
N LEU A 179 11.11 -12.45 3.22
CA LEU A 179 10.29 -13.26 4.11
C LEU A 179 10.81 -13.25 5.55
N LYS A 180 12.12 -13.42 5.76
CA LYS A 180 12.73 -13.33 7.10
C LYS A 180 12.48 -11.99 7.76
N ALA A 181 12.57 -10.89 7.02
CA ALA A 181 12.26 -9.56 7.55
C ALA A 181 10.80 -9.46 8.02
N LEU A 182 9.84 -9.99 7.24
CA LEU A 182 8.43 -10.01 7.66
C LEU A 182 8.16 -10.91 8.87
N GLU A 183 8.82 -12.06 8.94
CA GLU A 183 8.70 -12.96 10.08
C GLU A 183 9.24 -12.31 11.36
N GLU A 184 10.32 -11.51 11.27
CA GLU A 184 10.78 -10.69 12.40
C GLU A 184 9.77 -9.60 12.77
N ALA A 185 9.20 -8.89 11.77
CA ALA A 185 8.13 -7.94 12.03
C ALA A 185 6.95 -8.60 12.76
N TYR A 186 6.53 -9.78 12.30
CA TYR A 186 5.43 -10.53 12.89
C TYR A 186 5.74 -10.99 14.32
N ARG A 187 6.97 -11.46 14.59
CA ARG A 187 7.42 -11.88 15.93
C ARG A 187 7.38 -10.75 16.94
N LEU A 188 7.62 -9.53 16.50
CA LEU A 188 7.61 -8.34 17.36
C LEU A 188 6.20 -7.82 17.67
N LEU A 189 5.16 -8.30 16.97
CA LEU A 189 3.80 -7.84 17.22
C LEU A 189 3.28 -8.38 18.55
N PRO A 190 2.80 -7.51 19.45
CA PRO A 190 2.20 -7.97 20.71
C PRO A 190 0.87 -8.65 20.43
N LYS A 191 0.57 -9.76 21.13
CA LYS A 191 -0.67 -10.57 20.93
C LYS A 191 -1.97 -9.74 20.99
N ASN A 192 -1.98 -8.70 21.80
CA ASN A 192 -3.11 -7.77 21.95
C ASN A 192 -2.77 -6.37 21.38
N GLY A 193 -1.89 -6.33 20.38
CA GLY A 193 -1.46 -5.09 19.72
C GLY A 193 -2.49 -4.53 18.75
N ASN A 194 -2.09 -3.47 18.07
CA ASN A 194 -2.92 -2.82 17.05
C ASN A 194 -3.27 -3.81 15.92
N ALA A 195 -4.56 -4.16 15.80
CA ALA A 195 -5.05 -5.11 14.81
C ALA A 195 -4.73 -4.68 13.36
N VAL A 196 -4.71 -3.37 13.07
CA VAL A 196 -4.39 -2.84 11.73
C VAL A 196 -2.93 -3.19 11.35
N VAL A 197 -2.00 -3.09 12.31
CA VAL A 197 -0.59 -3.47 12.07
C VAL A 197 -0.46 -4.98 11.86
N HIS A 198 -1.18 -5.81 12.65
CA HIS A 198 -1.22 -7.26 12.44
C HIS A 198 -1.75 -7.61 11.04
N ILE A 199 -2.88 -7.01 10.64
CA ILE A 199 -3.49 -7.19 9.31
C ILE A 199 -2.46 -6.84 8.23
N SER A 200 -1.77 -5.72 8.36
CA SER A 200 -0.76 -5.27 7.39
C SER A 200 0.37 -6.30 7.24
N VAL A 201 0.99 -6.73 8.34
CA VAL A 201 2.10 -7.71 8.31
C VAL A 201 1.64 -9.07 7.78
N LEU A 202 0.48 -9.56 8.22
CA LEU A 202 -0.08 -10.84 7.76
C LEU A 202 -0.42 -10.79 6.25
N SER A 203 -0.97 -9.68 5.75
CA SER A 203 -1.25 -9.52 4.32
C SER A 203 0.03 -9.57 3.48
N GLN A 204 1.12 -8.98 3.97
CA GLN A 204 2.43 -9.08 3.31
C GLN A 204 2.97 -10.52 3.34
N LEU A 205 2.93 -11.20 4.49
CA LEU A 205 3.35 -12.60 4.62
C LEU A 205 2.57 -13.53 3.69
N ILE A 206 1.24 -13.35 3.59
CA ILE A 206 0.39 -14.11 2.66
C ILE A 206 0.81 -13.86 1.21
N SER A 207 1.07 -12.60 0.84
CA SER A 207 1.46 -12.24 -0.51
C SER A 207 2.82 -12.83 -0.90
N VAL A 208 3.80 -12.74 -0.01
CA VAL A 208 5.15 -13.26 -0.23
C VAL A 208 5.14 -14.79 -0.33
N THR A 209 4.49 -15.47 0.62
CA THR A 209 4.42 -16.94 0.63
C THR A 209 3.67 -17.48 -0.59
N LYS A 210 2.65 -16.77 -1.10
CA LYS A 210 1.99 -17.09 -2.36
C LYS A 210 2.97 -17.05 -3.55
N GLU A 211 3.76 -15.98 -3.67
CA GLU A 211 4.73 -15.84 -4.77
C GLU A 211 5.86 -16.89 -4.69
N MET A 212 6.30 -17.24 -3.46
CA MET A 212 7.26 -18.31 -3.20
C MET A 212 6.64 -19.71 -3.37
N LYS A 213 5.33 -19.82 -3.60
CA LYS A 213 4.56 -21.08 -3.67
C LYS A 213 4.65 -21.92 -2.39
N ASP A 214 4.87 -21.27 -1.25
CA ASP A 214 4.85 -21.89 0.07
C ASP A 214 3.42 -22.01 0.59
N ASN A 215 2.73 -23.02 0.11
CA ASN A 215 1.32 -23.24 0.44
C ASN A 215 1.10 -23.50 1.94
N TYR A 216 2.08 -24.09 2.65
CA TYR A 216 1.95 -24.36 4.07
C TYR A 216 1.92 -23.06 4.89
N ARG A 217 2.93 -22.18 4.70
CA ARG A 217 2.98 -20.89 5.40
C ARG A 217 1.85 -19.96 4.93
N GLN A 218 1.50 -19.99 3.65
CA GLN A 218 0.40 -19.20 3.12
C GLN A 218 -0.93 -19.53 3.85
N LEU A 219 -1.28 -20.82 3.97
CA LEU A 219 -2.51 -21.22 4.66
C LEU A 219 -2.50 -20.82 6.15
N LYS A 220 -1.36 -21.03 6.82
CA LYS A 220 -1.20 -20.60 8.22
C LYS A 220 -1.51 -19.11 8.40
N TYR A 221 -0.89 -18.24 7.60
CA TYR A 221 -1.08 -16.80 7.71
C TYR A 221 -2.50 -16.34 7.29
N LEU A 222 -3.14 -17.02 6.33
CA LEU A 222 -4.54 -16.78 5.99
C LEU A 222 -5.48 -17.06 7.16
N GLN A 223 -5.29 -18.18 7.85
CA GLN A 223 -6.08 -18.52 9.04
C GLN A 223 -5.86 -17.53 10.19
N GLU A 224 -4.63 -17.08 10.39
CA GLU A 224 -4.31 -16.07 11.39
C GLU A 224 -4.93 -14.71 11.05
N LEU A 225 -4.88 -14.28 9.78
CA LEU A 225 -5.54 -13.05 9.31
C LEU A 225 -7.05 -13.11 9.54
N GLU A 226 -7.69 -14.23 9.19
CA GLU A 226 -9.13 -14.44 9.42
C GLU A 226 -9.49 -14.30 10.91
N ASN A 227 -8.67 -14.88 11.80
CA ASN A 227 -8.90 -14.80 13.25
C ASN A 227 -8.74 -13.36 13.76
N VAL A 228 -7.71 -12.62 13.30
CA VAL A 228 -7.50 -11.20 13.66
C VAL A 228 -8.66 -10.34 13.17
N LEU A 229 -9.10 -10.52 11.93
CA LEU A 229 -10.23 -9.79 11.35
C LEU A 229 -11.53 -10.08 12.11
N ARG A 230 -11.83 -11.35 12.39
CA ARG A 230 -13.04 -11.75 13.12
C ARG A 230 -13.08 -11.09 14.50
N LYS A 231 -11.98 -11.16 15.26
CA LYS A 231 -11.89 -10.53 16.58
C LYS A 231 -12.05 -9.01 16.48
N PHE A 232 -11.33 -8.38 15.55
CA PHE A 232 -11.38 -6.93 15.38
C PHE A 232 -12.79 -6.41 15.06
N ILE A 233 -13.55 -7.10 14.20
CA ILE A 233 -14.92 -6.70 13.84
C ILE A 233 -15.91 -6.95 14.96
N ILE A 234 -15.72 -8.02 15.76
CA ILE A 234 -16.55 -8.25 16.96
C ILE A 234 -16.36 -7.09 17.95
N ASP A 235 -15.11 -6.65 18.16
CA ASP A 235 -14.79 -5.55 19.08
C ASP A 235 -15.17 -4.17 18.50
N ASN A 236 -15.28 -4.04 17.16
CA ASN A 236 -15.53 -2.78 16.45
C ASN A 236 -16.55 -2.96 15.31
N PRO A 237 -17.82 -3.26 15.57
CA PRO A 237 -18.81 -3.59 14.53
C PRO A 237 -19.04 -2.48 13.50
N SER A 238 -18.95 -1.21 13.92
CA SER A 238 -19.11 -0.04 13.05
C SER A 238 -18.01 0.15 12.00
N LEU A 239 -16.86 -0.51 12.18
CA LEU A 239 -15.74 -0.42 11.24
C LEU A 239 -15.77 -1.50 10.15
N LYS A 240 -16.76 -2.40 10.16
CA LYS A 240 -16.84 -3.54 9.23
C LYS A 240 -16.75 -3.11 7.76
N ASP A 241 -17.50 -2.08 7.38
CA ASP A 241 -17.55 -1.62 5.99
C ASP A 241 -16.22 -0.99 5.55
N GLY A 242 -15.51 -0.31 6.46
CA GLY A 242 -14.16 0.23 6.21
C GLY A 242 -13.09 -0.85 6.01
N PHE A 243 -13.36 -2.11 6.38
CA PHE A 243 -12.44 -3.24 6.18
C PHE A 243 -12.89 -4.19 5.06
N ALA A 244 -13.88 -3.79 4.23
CA ALA A 244 -14.37 -4.59 3.11
C ALA A 244 -13.23 -5.07 2.20
N ASP A 245 -12.27 -4.20 1.87
CA ASP A 245 -11.10 -4.52 1.04
C ASP A 245 -10.23 -5.62 1.65
N VAL A 246 -10.10 -5.69 2.97
CA VAL A 246 -9.34 -6.76 3.66
C VAL A 246 -10.06 -8.09 3.58
N PHE A 247 -11.40 -8.09 3.68
CA PHE A 247 -12.19 -9.31 3.49
C PHE A 247 -12.08 -9.80 2.04
N ILE A 248 -12.13 -8.89 1.05
CA ILE A 248 -11.90 -9.24 -0.37
C ILE A 248 -10.52 -9.87 -0.52
N PHE A 249 -9.48 -9.25 0.02
CA PHE A 249 -8.11 -9.76 0.00
C PHE A 249 -8.05 -11.18 0.56
N ASN A 250 -8.56 -11.39 1.78
CA ASN A 250 -8.50 -12.68 2.46
C ASN A 250 -9.17 -13.79 1.63
N GLU A 251 -10.39 -13.55 1.14
CA GLU A 251 -11.12 -14.53 0.35
C GLU A 251 -10.45 -14.83 -0.99
N ILE A 252 -9.90 -13.81 -1.68
CA ILE A 252 -9.16 -14.00 -2.94
C ILE A 252 -7.89 -14.83 -2.71
N PHE A 253 -7.17 -14.60 -1.60
CA PHE A 253 -5.95 -15.36 -1.34
C PHE A 253 -6.24 -16.80 -0.87
N TYR A 254 -7.37 -17.06 -0.20
CA TYR A 254 -7.87 -18.43 -0.02
C TYR A 254 -8.18 -19.09 -1.37
N ALA A 255 -8.85 -18.38 -2.28
CA ALA A 255 -9.11 -18.91 -3.63
C ALA A 255 -7.80 -19.23 -4.36
N HIS A 256 -6.78 -18.36 -4.29
CA HIS A 256 -5.45 -18.64 -4.83
C HIS A 256 -4.82 -19.91 -4.25
N TYR A 257 -4.90 -20.08 -2.93
CA TYR A 257 -4.40 -21.27 -2.24
C TYR A 257 -5.09 -22.53 -2.76
N TYR A 258 -6.43 -22.54 -2.84
CA TYR A 258 -7.18 -23.69 -3.30
C TYR A 258 -6.99 -23.99 -4.79
N LEU A 259 -6.81 -22.99 -5.65
CA LEU A 259 -6.43 -23.21 -7.04
C LEU A 259 -5.02 -23.81 -7.16
N ASN A 260 -4.07 -23.34 -6.35
CA ASN A 260 -2.71 -23.88 -6.35
C ASN A 260 -2.63 -25.31 -5.81
N THR A 261 -3.59 -25.74 -4.98
CA THR A 261 -3.72 -27.09 -4.43
C THR A 261 -4.74 -27.95 -5.21
N ASN A 262 -5.12 -27.52 -6.43
CA ASN A 262 -6.02 -28.24 -7.35
C ASN A 262 -7.42 -28.54 -6.77
N GLN A 263 -7.99 -27.56 -6.06
CA GLN A 263 -9.33 -27.62 -5.45
C GLN A 263 -10.22 -26.47 -5.99
N PRO A 264 -10.57 -26.47 -7.30
CA PRO A 264 -11.22 -25.32 -7.92
C PRO A 264 -12.64 -25.05 -7.39
N GLN A 265 -13.38 -26.06 -6.93
CA GLN A 265 -14.73 -25.90 -6.36
C GLN A 265 -14.71 -25.11 -5.06
N ILE A 266 -13.70 -25.38 -4.20
CA ILE A 266 -13.53 -24.64 -2.95
C ILE A 266 -13.06 -23.21 -3.26
N ALA A 267 -12.13 -23.05 -4.22
CA ALA A 267 -11.70 -21.74 -4.69
C ALA A 267 -12.87 -20.90 -5.16
N TYR A 268 -13.79 -21.46 -5.97
CA TYR A 268 -14.96 -20.76 -6.46
C TYR A 268 -15.86 -20.26 -5.30
N SER A 269 -16.04 -21.07 -4.27
CA SER A 269 -16.80 -20.65 -3.08
C SER A 269 -16.20 -19.42 -2.40
N HIS A 270 -14.87 -19.32 -2.33
CA HIS A 270 -14.18 -18.14 -1.79
C HIS A 270 -14.30 -16.91 -2.71
N ILE A 271 -14.25 -17.11 -4.04
CA ILE A 271 -14.48 -16.03 -4.99
C ILE A 271 -15.89 -15.44 -4.82
N GLU A 272 -16.92 -16.29 -4.72
CA GLU A 272 -18.30 -15.85 -4.48
C GLU A 272 -18.49 -15.17 -3.11
N LYS A 273 -17.74 -15.58 -2.08
CA LYS A 273 -17.74 -14.87 -0.80
C LYS A 273 -17.13 -13.48 -0.93
N SER A 274 -16.03 -13.32 -1.67
CA SER A 274 -15.38 -12.01 -1.87
C SER A 274 -16.30 -11.01 -2.56
N LYS A 275 -17.17 -11.48 -3.47
CA LYS A 275 -18.16 -10.67 -4.19
C LYS A 275 -19.10 -9.88 -3.25
N LYS A 276 -19.40 -10.43 -2.08
CA LYS A 276 -20.30 -9.80 -1.09
C LYS A 276 -19.74 -8.49 -0.51
N TYR A 277 -18.44 -8.30 -0.58
CA TYR A 277 -17.73 -7.13 -0.05
C TYR A 277 -17.41 -6.09 -1.13
N LEU A 278 -17.63 -6.41 -2.42
CA LEU A 278 -17.42 -5.49 -3.52
C LEU A 278 -18.49 -4.40 -3.54
N THR A 279 -18.05 -3.16 -3.58
CA THR A 279 -18.90 -1.97 -3.69
C THR A 279 -18.37 -1.05 -4.79
N GLU A 280 -19.11 0.00 -5.13
CA GLU A 280 -18.62 1.05 -6.05
C GLU A 280 -17.35 1.72 -5.51
N ASN A 281 -17.26 1.87 -4.17
CA ASN A 281 -16.14 2.51 -3.48
C ASN A 281 -14.95 1.56 -3.23
N THR A 282 -15.05 0.26 -3.58
CA THR A 282 -13.92 -0.67 -3.46
C THR A 282 -12.74 -0.14 -4.27
N TYR A 283 -11.56 -0.04 -3.63
CA TYR A 283 -10.36 0.44 -4.29
C TYR A 283 -10.05 -0.41 -5.54
N PHE A 284 -9.78 0.26 -6.66
CA PHE A 284 -9.73 -0.37 -7.99
C PHE A 284 -8.79 -1.57 -8.07
N MET A 285 -7.69 -1.59 -7.31
CA MET A 285 -6.74 -2.71 -7.30
C MET A 285 -7.35 -3.99 -6.71
N TYR A 286 -8.27 -3.89 -5.74
CA TYR A 286 -8.99 -5.08 -5.25
C TYR A 286 -10.00 -5.59 -6.30
N LYS A 287 -10.58 -4.69 -7.10
CA LYS A 287 -11.40 -5.09 -8.25
C LYS A 287 -10.54 -5.82 -9.30
N VAL A 288 -9.33 -5.35 -9.57
CA VAL A 288 -8.36 -6.04 -10.45
C VAL A 288 -8.03 -7.42 -9.92
N LEU A 289 -7.70 -7.56 -8.63
CA LEU A 289 -7.45 -8.87 -8.00
C LEU A 289 -8.65 -9.81 -8.11
N TYR A 290 -9.86 -9.28 -7.93
CA TYR A 290 -11.09 -10.05 -8.04
C TYR A 290 -11.31 -10.61 -9.45
N TYR A 291 -11.11 -9.82 -10.49
CA TYR A 291 -11.23 -10.33 -11.86
C TYR A 291 -10.06 -11.24 -12.25
N ASP A 292 -8.85 -10.98 -11.75
CA ASP A 292 -7.68 -11.83 -11.97
C ASP A 292 -7.88 -13.24 -11.38
N ILE A 293 -8.48 -13.36 -10.19
CA ILE A 293 -8.75 -14.67 -9.59
C ILE A 293 -9.84 -15.44 -10.35
N TYR A 294 -10.85 -14.77 -10.92
CA TYR A 294 -11.81 -15.42 -11.82
C TYR A 294 -11.15 -15.94 -13.07
N ALA A 295 -10.26 -15.15 -13.70
CA ALA A 295 -9.50 -15.60 -14.86
C ALA A 295 -8.72 -16.88 -14.54
N LYS A 296 -8.02 -16.91 -13.38
CA LYS A 296 -7.28 -18.09 -12.93
C LYS A 296 -8.20 -19.28 -12.63
N TYR A 297 -9.38 -19.06 -12.06
CA TYR A 297 -10.37 -20.12 -11.85
C TYR A 297 -10.82 -20.72 -13.19
N TYR A 298 -11.27 -19.90 -14.15
CA TYR A 298 -11.73 -20.39 -15.44
C TYR A 298 -10.61 -21.07 -16.24
N GLN A 299 -9.38 -20.58 -16.15
CA GLN A 299 -8.21 -21.26 -16.69
C GLN A 299 -8.04 -22.66 -16.09
N SER A 300 -8.17 -22.81 -14.76
CA SER A 300 -8.02 -24.08 -14.05
C SER A 300 -9.04 -25.14 -14.46
N ILE A 301 -10.23 -24.72 -14.88
CA ILE A 301 -11.29 -25.61 -15.42
C ILE A 301 -11.33 -25.63 -16.95
N LYS A 302 -10.28 -25.13 -17.61
CA LYS A 302 -10.08 -25.12 -19.07
C LYS A 302 -11.15 -24.33 -19.88
N GLN A 303 -11.80 -23.38 -19.24
CA GLN A 303 -12.70 -22.43 -19.91
C GLN A 303 -11.92 -21.19 -20.34
N TYR A 304 -11.05 -21.34 -21.33
CA TYR A 304 -10.05 -20.36 -21.72
C TYR A 304 -10.62 -19.04 -22.26
N GLN A 305 -11.78 -19.09 -22.95
CA GLN A 305 -12.44 -17.88 -23.44
C GLN A 305 -12.94 -17.00 -22.27
N GLN A 306 -13.58 -17.61 -21.26
CA GLN A 306 -14.01 -16.91 -20.06
C GLN A 306 -12.82 -16.37 -19.29
N ALA A 307 -11.76 -17.16 -19.14
CA ALA A 307 -10.54 -16.74 -18.51
C ALA A 307 -9.96 -15.49 -19.17
N SER A 308 -9.86 -15.48 -20.51
CA SER A 308 -9.39 -14.34 -21.30
C SER A 308 -10.28 -13.10 -21.12
N ALA A 309 -11.62 -13.26 -21.12
CA ALA A 309 -12.55 -12.15 -20.96
C ALA A 309 -12.40 -11.44 -19.59
N TYR A 310 -12.08 -12.20 -18.53
CA TYR A 310 -11.79 -11.60 -17.23
C TYR A 310 -10.45 -10.83 -17.23
N ILE A 311 -9.44 -11.29 -17.99
CA ILE A 311 -8.20 -10.51 -18.17
C ILE A 311 -8.47 -9.24 -18.97
N ASP A 312 -9.33 -9.28 -20.01
CA ASP A 312 -9.73 -8.08 -20.75
C ASP A 312 -10.37 -7.03 -19.84
N THR A 313 -11.16 -7.48 -18.85
CA THR A 313 -11.72 -6.58 -17.83
C THR A 313 -10.62 -5.94 -16.99
N THR A 314 -9.61 -6.71 -16.52
CA THR A 314 -8.48 -6.14 -15.76
C THR A 314 -7.65 -5.17 -16.60
N LEU A 315 -7.41 -5.48 -17.87
CA LEU A 315 -6.69 -4.60 -18.80
C LEU A 315 -7.42 -3.27 -19.02
N THR A 316 -8.76 -3.31 -19.12
CA THR A 316 -9.57 -2.09 -19.23
C THR A 316 -9.46 -1.20 -17.98
N MET A 317 -9.37 -1.80 -16.80
CA MET A 317 -9.25 -1.09 -15.54
C MET A 317 -7.86 -0.50 -15.31
N LEU A 318 -6.80 -1.22 -15.69
CA LEU A 318 -5.41 -0.79 -15.51
C LEU A 318 -5.03 0.35 -16.43
N LYS A 319 -5.60 0.46 -17.63
CA LYS A 319 -5.28 1.46 -18.65
C LYS A 319 -3.77 1.67 -18.82
N LYS A 320 -3.38 2.77 -19.46
CA LYS A 320 -1.97 3.09 -19.73
C LYS A 320 -1.17 3.56 -18.52
N ASP A 321 -1.83 3.92 -17.41
CA ASP A 321 -1.18 4.51 -16.24
C ASP A 321 -0.37 3.49 -15.43
N PHE A 322 -0.72 2.20 -15.54
CA PHE A 322 -0.07 1.08 -14.85
C PHE A 322 0.66 0.16 -15.83
N THR A 323 1.61 0.71 -16.58
CA THR A 323 2.30 0.02 -17.70
C THR A 323 2.87 -1.34 -17.33
N SER A 324 3.51 -1.47 -16.17
CA SER A 324 4.08 -2.75 -15.71
C SER A 324 3.01 -3.81 -15.43
N ASP A 325 1.95 -3.44 -14.69
CA ASP A 325 0.86 -4.35 -14.36
C ASP A 325 0.03 -4.70 -15.59
N TYR A 326 -0.16 -3.74 -16.51
CA TYR A 326 -0.81 -3.97 -17.79
C TYR A 326 -0.05 -5.01 -18.63
N ALA A 327 1.29 -4.88 -18.75
CA ALA A 327 2.12 -5.86 -19.45
C ALA A 327 2.05 -7.24 -18.79
N GLU A 328 2.00 -7.32 -17.45
CA GLU A 328 1.81 -8.60 -16.76
C GLU A 328 0.47 -9.27 -17.05
N GLN A 329 -0.62 -8.50 -17.16
CA GLN A 329 -1.92 -9.05 -17.51
C GLN A 329 -1.92 -9.59 -18.97
N LEU A 330 -1.28 -8.88 -19.91
CA LEU A 330 -1.07 -9.41 -21.25
C LEU A 330 -0.31 -10.73 -21.28
N LEU A 331 0.75 -10.86 -20.44
CA LEU A 331 1.50 -12.12 -20.30
C LEU A 331 0.64 -13.26 -19.74
N LYS A 332 -0.25 -12.96 -18.78
CA LYS A 332 -1.20 -13.96 -18.25
C LYS A 332 -2.18 -14.40 -19.35
N GLN A 333 -2.73 -13.43 -20.09
CA GLN A 333 -3.64 -13.73 -21.20
C GLN A 333 -2.96 -14.57 -22.29
N ALA A 334 -1.71 -14.24 -22.63
CA ALA A 334 -0.93 -15.03 -23.58
C ALA A 334 -0.77 -16.49 -23.09
N LYS A 335 -0.47 -16.71 -21.81
CA LYS A 335 -0.37 -18.07 -21.24
C LYS A 335 -1.69 -18.84 -21.33
N ILE A 336 -2.83 -18.18 -21.10
CA ILE A 336 -4.16 -18.78 -21.26
C ILE A 336 -4.34 -19.29 -22.71
N TRP A 337 -3.94 -18.50 -23.72
CA TRP A 337 -4.08 -18.89 -25.12
C TRP A 337 -3.06 -19.96 -25.54
N VAL A 338 -1.84 -20.00 -24.94
CA VAL A 338 -0.93 -21.15 -25.13
C VAL A 338 -1.58 -22.45 -24.66
N GLU A 339 -2.18 -22.44 -23.46
CA GLU A 339 -2.88 -23.62 -22.92
C GLU A 339 -4.10 -24.01 -23.75
N ALA A 340 -4.77 -23.03 -24.38
CA ALA A 340 -5.90 -23.24 -25.30
C ALA A 340 -5.47 -23.75 -26.68
N GLY A 341 -4.15 -23.74 -26.99
CA GLY A 341 -3.61 -24.11 -28.29
C GLY A 341 -3.65 -23.01 -29.36
N ASP A 342 -4.06 -21.78 -29.01
CA ASP A 342 -4.05 -20.64 -29.94
C ASP A 342 -2.73 -19.87 -29.85
N ASN A 343 -1.71 -20.43 -30.49
CA ASN A 343 -0.36 -19.86 -30.47
C ASN A 343 -0.28 -18.49 -31.19
N ASN A 344 -1.16 -18.22 -32.15
CA ASN A 344 -1.16 -16.95 -32.88
C ASN A 344 -1.56 -15.80 -31.96
N ARG A 345 -2.67 -15.96 -31.21
CA ARG A 345 -3.09 -14.97 -30.21
C ARG A 345 -2.05 -14.81 -29.12
N ALA A 346 -1.52 -15.93 -28.62
CA ALA A 346 -0.49 -15.89 -27.60
C ALA A 346 0.75 -15.09 -28.03
N THR A 347 1.26 -15.33 -29.27
CA THR A 347 2.42 -14.61 -29.81
C THR A 347 2.15 -13.11 -29.90
N THR A 348 0.98 -12.70 -30.41
CA THR A 348 0.61 -11.28 -30.48
C THR A 348 0.62 -10.61 -29.09
N LEU A 349 0.06 -11.26 -28.09
CA LEU A 349 0.02 -10.73 -26.72
C LEU A 349 1.41 -10.66 -26.08
N TYR A 350 2.27 -11.66 -26.32
CA TYR A 350 3.67 -11.62 -25.87
C TYR A 350 4.44 -10.44 -26.49
N GLN A 351 4.27 -10.20 -27.79
CA GLN A 351 4.89 -9.08 -28.49
C GLN A 351 4.43 -7.73 -27.93
N GLN A 352 3.12 -7.58 -27.67
CA GLN A 352 2.56 -6.36 -27.05
C GLN A 352 3.12 -6.14 -25.64
N ALA A 353 3.18 -7.18 -24.82
CA ALA A 353 3.72 -7.08 -23.48
C ALA A 353 5.21 -6.70 -23.48
N LEU A 354 5.99 -7.27 -24.40
CA LEU A 354 7.42 -6.97 -24.54
C LEU A 354 7.64 -5.52 -24.95
N ALA A 355 6.93 -5.03 -25.97
CA ALA A 355 7.03 -3.64 -26.41
C ALA A 355 6.74 -2.63 -25.29
N ILE A 356 5.76 -2.92 -24.41
CA ILE A 356 5.45 -2.07 -23.25
C ILE A 356 6.58 -2.10 -22.24
N LYS A 357 7.15 -3.28 -21.96
CA LYS A 357 8.27 -3.42 -20.99
C LYS A 357 9.54 -2.71 -21.49
N ASP A 358 9.84 -2.84 -22.77
CA ASP A 358 10.99 -2.17 -23.38
C ASP A 358 10.86 -0.64 -23.32
N SER A 359 9.66 -0.13 -23.64
CA SER A 359 9.39 1.32 -23.55
C SER A 359 9.51 1.83 -22.11
N ALA A 360 9.04 1.07 -21.12
CA ALA A 360 9.14 1.44 -19.71
C ALA A 360 10.60 1.42 -19.22
N ALA A 361 11.40 0.43 -19.64
CA ALA A 361 12.80 0.33 -19.31
C ALA A 361 13.63 1.49 -19.93
N MET A 362 13.35 1.89 -21.17
CA MET A 362 13.96 3.04 -21.81
C MET A 362 13.63 4.35 -21.08
N ALA A 363 12.37 4.54 -20.68
CA ALA A 363 11.96 5.74 -19.95
C ALA A 363 12.67 5.84 -18.60
N LEU A 364 12.79 4.74 -17.86
CA LEU A 364 13.50 4.69 -16.58
C LEU A 364 14.99 5.00 -16.75
N SER A 365 15.65 4.41 -17.74
CA SER A 365 17.06 4.65 -18.05
C SER A 365 17.32 6.12 -18.39
N ASN A 366 16.45 6.75 -19.19
CA ASN A 366 16.56 8.17 -19.53
C ASN A 366 16.43 9.07 -18.29
N THR A 367 15.48 8.77 -17.41
CA THR A 367 15.30 9.52 -16.16
C THR A 367 16.53 9.40 -15.26
N GLN A 368 17.12 8.21 -15.14
CA GLN A 368 18.36 8.00 -14.36
C GLN A 368 19.55 8.76 -14.95
N MET A 369 19.69 8.76 -16.29
CA MET A 369 20.75 9.53 -16.95
C MET A 369 20.59 11.06 -16.77
N GLU A 370 19.35 11.56 -16.77
CA GLU A 370 19.09 12.97 -16.48
C GLU A 370 19.42 13.36 -15.03
N GLN A 371 19.14 12.46 -14.07
CA GLN A 371 19.52 12.67 -12.68
C GLN A 371 21.04 12.72 -12.49
N ILE A 372 21.78 11.84 -13.16
CA ILE A 372 23.25 11.83 -13.12
C ILE A 372 23.83 13.12 -13.72
N LYS A 373 23.22 13.69 -14.77
CA LYS A 373 23.67 14.95 -15.38
C LYS A 373 23.40 16.17 -14.50
N LYS A 374 22.49 16.10 -13.56
CA LYS A 374 22.12 17.20 -12.64
C LYS A 374 22.84 17.11 -11.29
N SER A 375 23.51 16.00 -10.97
CA SER A 375 24.37 15.81 -9.80
C SER A 375 25.81 16.25 -10.10
#